data_c8627f18056faa490ca8ca13a8e9fd3b
#
_entry.id   c8627f18056faa490ca8ca13a8e9fd3b
#
_cell.length_a   1.000
_cell.length_b   1.000
_cell.length_c   1.000
_cell.angle_alpha   90.00
_cell.angle_beta   90.00
_cell.angle_gamma   90.00
#
_symmetry.space_group_name_H-M   'P 1'
#
loop_
_entity.id
_entity.type
_entity.pdbx_description
1 polymer ?
#
loop_
_entity_poly.entity_id
_entity_poly.type
_entity_poly.pdbx_seq_one_letter_code
_entity_poly.pdbx_strand_id
1 'polypeptide(L)'
;AVEMFITNDDQILINELAPRPHNSGHWTMDACKFSQFDNLVSIINCNEVYEPEPYRNCKMINIIGEEYMSLKKIKNNYKTYDYFKKNIKSNRKMGHYVLFE
;
A
#
# COMPACT_ATOMS: atom_id res chain seq x y z
N ALA A 1 4.84 -9.53 5.70
CA ALA A 1 4.44 -9.55 4.28
C ALA A 1 5.44 -10.34 3.44
N VAL A 2 4.95 -11.01 2.42
CA VAL A 2 5.77 -11.64 1.37
C VAL A 2 5.46 -10.91 0.07
N GLU A 3 6.44 -10.24 -0.52
CA GLU A 3 6.30 -9.63 -1.83
C GLU A 3 6.75 -10.61 -2.91
N MET A 4 5.95 -10.71 -3.97
CA MET A 4 6.20 -11.64 -5.06
C MET A 4 6.04 -10.92 -6.40
N PHE A 5 6.77 -11.39 -7.42
CA PHE A 5 6.56 -11.02 -8.81
C PHE A 5 5.83 -12.14 -9.55
N ILE A 6 4.99 -11.75 -10.48
CA ILE A 6 4.44 -12.66 -11.49
C ILE A 6 5.17 -12.36 -12.79
N THR A 7 5.81 -13.37 -13.35
CA THR A 7 6.55 -13.26 -14.63
C THR A 7 5.60 -13.31 -15.82
N ASN A 8 6.10 -12.99 -17.01
CA ASN A 8 5.30 -13.04 -18.25
C ASN A 8 4.84 -14.47 -18.64
N ASP A 9 5.45 -15.48 -18.06
CA ASP A 9 5.13 -16.90 -18.21
C ASP A 9 4.39 -17.47 -16.98
N ASP A 10 3.73 -16.59 -16.23
CA ASP A 10 2.87 -16.90 -15.07
C ASP A 10 3.59 -17.60 -13.90
N GLN A 11 4.92 -17.49 -13.82
CA GLN A 11 5.65 -18.00 -12.66
C GLN A 11 5.63 -16.99 -11.50
N ILE A 12 5.59 -17.50 -10.28
CA ILE A 12 5.66 -16.68 -9.05
C ILE A 12 7.07 -16.72 -8.51
N LEU A 13 7.70 -15.54 -8.41
CA LEU A 13 9.02 -15.36 -7.81
C LEU A 13 8.91 -14.57 -6.52
N ILE A 14 9.54 -15.05 -5.44
CA ILE A 14 9.62 -14.31 -4.18
C ILE A 14 10.63 -13.18 -4.36
N ASN A 15 10.20 -11.95 -4.06
CA ASN A 15 11.05 -10.77 -4.06
C ASN A 15 11.66 -10.54 -2.67
N GLU A 16 10.82 -10.30 -1.67
CA GLU A 16 11.30 -10.07 -0.31
C GLU A 16 10.33 -10.57 0.77
N LEU A 17 10.90 -10.85 1.94
CA LEU A 17 10.17 -11.06 3.19
C LEU A 17 10.28 -9.80 4.05
N ALA A 18 9.18 -9.20 4.40
CA ALA A 18 9.13 -8.04 5.27
C ALA A 18 8.37 -8.39 6.57
N PRO A 19 9.04 -8.49 7.72
CA PRO A 19 8.39 -8.74 9.02
C PRO A 19 7.69 -7.48 9.55
N ARG A 20 6.89 -6.85 8.71
CA ARG A 20 6.17 -5.58 8.95
C ARG A 20 5.11 -5.38 7.87
N PRO A 21 4.19 -4.40 8.04
CA PRO A 21 3.35 -3.94 6.94
C PRO A 21 4.20 -3.52 5.74
N HIS A 22 3.75 -3.86 4.55
CA HIS A 22 4.44 -3.57 3.30
C HIS A 22 3.64 -2.61 2.42
N ASN A 23 4.34 -1.77 1.66
CA ASN A 23 3.70 -0.78 0.78
C ASN A 23 2.70 -1.42 -0.20
N SER A 24 3.02 -2.59 -0.74
CA SER A 24 2.12 -3.30 -1.67
C SER A 24 0.78 -3.69 -1.04
N GLY A 25 0.69 -3.76 0.29
CA GLY A 25 -0.54 -4.06 1.02
C GLY A 25 -1.30 -2.82 1.53
N HIS A 26 -0.86 -1.60 1.26
CA HIS A 26 -1.53 -0.40 1.77
C HIS A 26 -2.95 -0.19 1.21
N TRP A 27 -3.24 -0.72 0.02
CA TRP A 27 -4.58 -0.70 -0.57
C TRP A 27 -5.63 -1.38 0.31
N THR A 28 -5.22 -2.31 1.18
CA THR A 28 -6.13 -3.02 2.08
C THR A 28 -6.86 -2.09 3.05
N MET A 29 -6.29 -0.92 3.39
CA MET A 29 -6.96 0.10 4.21
C MET A 29 -8.26 0.61 3.60
N ASP A 30 -8.39 0.55 2.28
CA ASP A 30 -9.47 1.17 1.54
C ASP A 30 -10.41 0.17 0.88
N ALA A 31 -9.98 -1.06 0.69
CA ALA A 31 -10.70 -2.05 -0.08
C ALA A 31 -10.94 -3.37 0.66
N CYS A 32 -10.42 -3.55 1.87
CA CYS A 32 -10.62 -4.75 2.66
C CYS A 32 -11.31 -4.46 3.98
N LYS A 33 -12.03 -5.45 4.50
CA LYS A 33 -12.69 -5.40 5.81
C LYS A 33 -11.68 -5.21 6.95
N PHE A 34 -10.53 -5.90 6.85
CA PHE A 34 -9.38 -5.77 7.74
C PHE A 34 -8.15 -5.45 6.91
N SER A 35 -7.45 -4.39 7.27
CA SER A 35 -6.21 -4.01 6.62
C SER A 35 -5.01 -4.75 7.20
N GLN A 36 -3.87 -4.68 6.52
CA GLN A 36 -2.61 -5.17 7.09
C GLN A 36 -2.24 -4.47 8.40
N PHE A 37 -2.71 -3.25 8.64
CA PHE A 37 -2.45 -2.51 9.87
C PHE A 37 -3.34 -3.00 11.01
N ASP A 38 -4.61 -3.33 10.75
CA ASP A 38 -5.49 -3.96 11.72
C ASP A 38 -4.91 -5.28 12.18
N ASN A 39 -4.41 -6.09 11.23
CA ASN A 39 -3.73 -7.34 11.53
C ASN A 39 -2.44 -7.14 12.33
N LEU A 40 -1.66 -6.10 12.04
CA LEU A 40 -0.48 -5.78 12.86
C LEU A 40 -0.87 -5.48 14.31
N VAL A 41 -1.91 -4.67 14.51
CA VAL A 41 -2.41 -4.35 15.86
C VAL A 41 -2.92 -5.60 16.57
N SER A 42 -3.65 -6.47 15.86
CA SER A 42 -4.10 -7.76 16.39
C SER A 42 -2.95 -8.63 16.85
N ILE A 43 -1.90 -8.76 16.03
CA ILE A 43 -0.70 -9.55 16.37
C ILE A 43 -0.01 -9.00 17.63
N ILE A 44 0.16 -7.68 17.73
CA ILE A 44 0.80 -7.03 18.88
C ILE A 44 -0.01 -7.29 20.17
N ASN A 45 -1.31 -7.36 20.06
CA ASN A 45 -2.21 -7.64 21.18
C ASN A 45 -2.46 -9.14 21.43
N CYS A 46 -1.70 -10.03 20.77
CA CYS A 46 -1.88 -11.49 20.84
C CYS A 46 -3.29 -11.97 20.48
N ASN A 47 -3.98 -11.24 19.61
CA ASN A 47 -5.29 -11.59 19.09
C ASN A 47 -5.18 -12.38 17.77
N GLU A 48 -6.32 -12.84 17.26
CA GLU A 48 -6.40 -13.52 15.98
C GLU A 48 -6.05 -12.62 14.81
N VAL A 49 -5.51 -13.20 13.76
CA VAL A 49 -5.23 -12.55 12.48
C VAL A 49 -6.37 -12.86 11.52
N TYR A 50 -6.87 -11.84 10.84
CA TYR A 50 -7.99 -11.95 9.91
C TYR A 50 -7.49 -11.96 8.46
N GLU A 51 -8.14 -12.76 7.62
CA GLU A 51 -7.91 -12.66 6.19
C GLU A 51 -8.38 -11.30 5.67
N PRO A 52 -7.60 -10.65 4.81
CA PRO A 52 -8.03 -9.42 4.16
C PRO A 52 -9.09 -9.76 3.10
N GLU A 53 -10.37 -9.60 3.46
CA GLU A 53 -11.50 -9.79 2.55
C GLU A 53 -11.75 -8.51 1.75
N PRO A 54 -11.44 -8.48 0.43
CA PRO A 54 -11.75 -7.33 -0.39
C PRO A 54 -13.26 -7.19 -0.58
N TYR A 55 -13.80 -6.00 -0.38
CA TYR A 55 -15.20 -5.69 -0.62
C TYR A 55 -15.42 -4.80 -1.85
N ARG A 56 -14.34 -4.31 -2.46
CA ARG A 56 -14.36 -3.54 -3.72
C ARG A 56 -13.03 -3.62 -4.45
N ASN A 57 -13.07 -3.39 -5.75
CA ASN A 57 -11.87 -3.25 -6.56
C ASN A 57 -11.23 -1.87 -6.36
N CYS A 58 -9.92 -1.85 -6.35
CA CYS A 58 -9.17 -0.60 -6.31
C CYS A 58 -7.79 -0.75 -6.95
N LYS A 59 -7.23 0.39 -7.33
CA LYS A 59 -5.85 0.51 -7.82
C LYS A 59 -5.10 1.50 -6.94
N MET A 60 -4.06 1.05 -6.26
CA MET A 60 -3.18 1.91 -5.50
C MET A 60 -2.00 2.37 -6.38
N ILE A 61 -1.74 3.67 -6.39
CA ILE A 61 -0.66 4.27 -7.16
C ILE A 61 0.29 5.00 -6.19
N ASN A 62 1.57 4.62 -6.22
CA ASN A 62 2.59 5.30 -5.43
C ASN A 62 2.90 6.67 -6.02
N ILE A 63 3.11 7.66 -5.15
CA ILE A 63 3.61 8.99 -5.49
C ILE A 63 5.12 8.95 -5.27
N ILE A 64 5.89 9.04 -6.36
CA ILE A 64 7.35 8.83 -6.33
C ILE A 64 8.07 10.14 -6.64
N GLY A 65 9.05 10.48 -5.82
CA GLY A 65 9.94 11.60 -6.06
C GLY A 65 9.21 12.92 -6.34
N GLU A 66 9.49 13.51 -7.48
CA GLU A 66 8.99 14.84 -7.87
C GLU A 66 7.48 14.90 -8.13
N GLU A 67 6.82 13.76 -8.35
CA GLU A 67 5.35 13.68 -8.44
C GLU A 67 4.69 14.26 -7.18
N TYR A 68 5.40 14.24 -6.05
CA TYR A 68 4.97 14.81 -4.79
C TYR A 68 4.65 16.32 -4.89
N MET A 69 5.26 17.03 -5.82
CA MET A 69 4.96 18.45 -6.08
C MET A 69 3.51 18.64 -6.57
N SER A 70 2.91 17.61 -7.16
CA SER A 70 1.51 17.60 -7.58
C SER A 70 0.54 17.09 -6.51
N LEU A 71 1.00 16.83 -5.28
CA LEU A 71 0.22 16.22 -4.20
C LEU A 71 -1.09 16.96 -3.94
N LYS A 72 -1.10 18.30 -3.95
CA LYS A 72 -2.31 19.11 -3.73
C LYS A 72 -3.39 18.83 -4.78
N LYS A 73 -3.00 18.72 -6.04
CA LYS A 73 -3.91 18.38 -7.14
C LYS A 73 -4.44 16.95 -7.00
N ILE A 74 -3.57 16.02 -6.63
CA ILE A 74 -3.93 14.61 -6.40
C ILE A 74 -4.94 14.50 -5.25
N LYS A 75 -4.70 15.16 -4.13
CA LYS A 75 -5.60 15.18 -2.95
C LYS A 75 -7.01 15.69 -3.26
N ASN A 76 -7.15 16.60 -4.22
CA ASN A 76 -8.46 17.13 -4.58
C ASN A 76 -9.33 16.14 -5.38
N ASN A 77 -8.71 15.12 -5.99
CA ASN A 77 -9.40 14.19 -6.88
C ASN A 77 -9.45 12.76 -6.33
N TYR A 78 -8.53 12.39 -5.45
CA TYR A 78 -8.34 11.00 -5.01
C TYR A 78 -8.10 10.90 -3.50
N LYS A 79 -8.49 9.78 -2.92
CA LYS A 79 -8.10 9.45 -1.55
C LYS A 79 -6.58 9.25 -1.50
N THR A 80 -5.89 10.09 -0.75
CA THR A 80 -4.43 10.23 -0.81
C THR A 80 -3.83 10.11 0.58
N TYR A 81 -2.73 9.39 0.66
CA TYR A 81 -1.93 9.19 1.87
C TYR A 81 -0.54 9.79 1.67
N ASP A 82 -0.25 10.81 2.46
CA ASP A 82 1.03 11.48 2.50
C ASP A 82 1.92 10.82 3.56
N TYR A 83 3.17 10.49 3.21
CA TYR A 83 4.11 9.91 4.16
C TYR A 83 4.92 10.95 4.93
N PHE A 84 4.64 12.24 4.72
CA PHE A 84 5.26 13.38 5.41
C PHE A 84 6.80 13.35 5.42
N LYS A 85 7.41 12.82 4.38
CA LYS A 85 8.85 12.75 4.25
C LYS A 85 9.43 14.12 3.91
N LYS A 86 10.38 14.62 4.72
CA LYS A 86 10.96 15.97 4.58
C LYS A 86 11.73 16.18 3.27
N ASN A 87 12.41 15.14 2.76
CA ASN A 87 13.27 15.26 1.59
C ASN A 87 12.70 14.47 0.42
N ILE A 88 12.47 15.14 -0.70
CA ILE A 88 12.09 14.53 -1.97
C ILE A 88 13.36 13.95 -2.60
N LYS A 89 13.32 12.67 -2.98
CA LYS A 89 14.37 11.99 -3.73
C LYS A 89 13.73 11.26 -4.90
N SER A 90 14.40 11.22 -6.06
CA SER A 90 13.84 10.73 -7.34
C SER A 90 13.12 9.38 -7.26
N ASN A 91 13.66 8.42 -6.52
CA ASN A 91 13.06 7.08 -6.42
C ASN A 91 12.37 6.82 -5.07
N ARG A 92 12.10 7.87 -4.29
CA ARG A 92 11.50 7.71 -2.97
C ARG A 92 9.99 7.74 -3.05
N LYS A 93 9.33 6.71 -2.49
CA LYS A 93 7.88 6.71 -2.28
C LYS A 93 7.53 7.79 -1.25
N MET A 94 6.83 8.82 -1.67
CA MET A 94 6.47 9.99 -0.86
C MET A 94 5.06 9.88 -0.29
N GLY A 95 4.22 9.05 -0.90
CA GLY A 95 2.84 8.79 -0.54
C GLY A 95 2.22 7.81 -1.52
N HIS A 96 0.92 7.68 -1.46
CA HIS A 96 0.13 6.98 -2.48
C HIS A 96 -1.28 7.56 -2.55
N TYR A 97 -1.98 7.24 -3.62
CA TYR A 97 -3.43 7.48 -3.74
C TYR A 97 -4.14 6.25 -4.27
N VAL A 98 -5.45 6.21 -4.02
CA VAL A 98 -6.27 5.05 -4.38
C VAL A 98 -7.36 5.49 -5.35
N LEU A 99 -7.49 4.72 -6.43
CA LEU A 99 -8.58 4.78 -7.39
C LEU A 99 -9.52 3.62 -7.07
N PHE A 100 -10.81 3.91 -7.06
CA PHE A 100 -11.85 2.89 -6.90
C PHE A 100 -12.51 2.61 -8.25
N GLU A 101 -12.75 1.35 -8.55
CA GLU A 101 -13.46 0.85 -9.73
C GLU A 101 -14.88 0.45 -9.37
#